data_6e93070928b3dc6e0a6cb5ecbc37351d
#
_entry.id   6e93070928b3dc6e0a6cb5ecbc37351d
#
_cell.length_a   1.000
_cell.length_b   1.000
_cell.length_c   1.000
_cell.angle_alpha   90.00
_cell.angle_beta   90.00
_cell.angle_gamma   90.00
#
_symmetry.space_group_name_H-M   'P 1'
#
loop_
_entity.id
_entity.type
_entity.pdbx_description
1 polymer ?
#
loop_
_entity_poly.entity_id
_entity_poly.type
_entity_poly.pdbx_seq_one_letter_code
_entity_poly.pdbx_strand_id
1 'polypeptide(L)'
;KLAPEESKKRPIEFYVSTYGGSADDMFGMYDMMRQIREETEIHTIGLGKVMSAGVLILASGTKGKRKIGKYCRVMIHSVVAGSHGSLSNLVNEMEAIQKIQEDYIEALVAETDMTKKDIKNMLERKVNVYLSAEEAVELGIADIII
;
A
#
# COMPACT_ATOMS: atom_id res chain seq x y z
N LYS A 1 22.72 15.80 18.19
CA LYS A 1 22.40 16.13 16.79
C LYS A 1 23.40 15.39 15.92
N LEU A 2 22.92 14.59 14.97
CA LEU A 2 23.76 13.93 13.97
C LEU A 2 24.34 14.97 13.00
N ALA A 3 25.56 14.72 12.53
CA ALA A 3 26.09 15.53 11.44
C ALA A 3 25.20 15.42 10.19
N PRO A 4 25.02 16.48 9.41
CA PRO A 4 24.13 16.48 8.24
C PRO A 4 24.37 15.33 7.25
N GLU A 5 25.62 14.91 7.06
CA GLU A 5 25.97 13.79 6.18
C GLU A 5 25.65 12.41 6.78
N GLU A 6 25.75 12.26 8.10
CA GLU A 6 25.36 11.03 8.79
C GLU A 6 23.84 10.85 8.86
N SER A 7 23.10 11.95 8.96
CA SER A 7 21.63 11.90 8.93
C SER A 7 21.08 11.51 7.56
N LYS A 8 21.76 11.89 6.47
CA LYS A 8 21.40 11.49 5.10
C LYS A 8 21.67 10.01 4.77
N LYS A 9 22.54 9.35 5.53
CA LYS A 9 22.90 7.95 5.32
C LYS A 9 22.08 6.98 6.15
N ARG A 10 21.28 7.46 7.10
CA ARG A 10 20.43 6.61 7.94
C ARG A 10 19.14 6.31 7.24
N PRO A 11 18.77 5.02 7.13
CA PRO A 11 17.46 4.66 6.61
C PRO A 11 16.36 5.09 7.56
N ILE A 12 15.19 5.37 7.00
CA ILE A 12 13.97 5.57 7.77
C ILE A 12 13.37 4.21 8.05
N GLU A 13 13.20 3.86 9.32
CA GLU A 13 12.43 2.69 9.72
C GLU A 13 10.96 3.08 9.89
N PHE A 14 10.09 2.51 9.05
CA PHE A 14 8.67 2.80 9.06
C PHE A 14 7.86 1.57 9.43
N TYR A 15 7.40 1.53 10.68
CA TYR A 15 6.57 0.46 11.21
C TYR A 15 5.11 0.66 10.82
N VAL A 16 4.52 -0.36 10.21
CA VAL A 16 3.14 -0.33 9.68
C VAL A 16 2.30 -1.39 10.39
N SER A 17 1.27 -0.95 11.09
CA SER A 17 0.24 -1.82 11.66
C SER A 17 -1.09 -1.09 11.57
N THR A 18 -1.93 -1.45 10.58
CA THR A 18 -3.12 -0.66 10.26
C THR A 18 -4.21 -1.49 9.61
N TYR A 19 -5.46 -1.11 9.86
CA TYR A 19 -6.63 -1.59 9.11
C TYR A 19 -6.83 -0.88 7.76
N GLY A 20 -6.08 0.20 7.49
CA GLY A 20 -6.24 1.05 6.33
C GLY A 20 -6.84 2.41 6.69
N GLY A 21 -7.43 3.07 5.73
CA GLY A 21 -8.01 4.40 5.90
C GLY A 21 -8.33 5.09 4.58
N SER A 22 -8.29 6.42 4.60
CA SER A 22 -8.56 7.27 3.45
C SER A 22 -7.63 6.99 2.27
N ALA A 23 -8.19 6.88 1.07
CA ALA A 23 -7.40 6.74 -0.16
C ALA A 23 -6.56 7.98 -0.44
N ASP A 24 -7.06 9.17 -0.17
CA ASP A 24 -6.33 10.42 -0.39
C ASP A 24 -5.10 10.51 0.53
N ASP A 25 -5.24 10.12 1.80
CA ASP A 25 -4.13 10.06 2.74
C ASP A 25 -3.10 8.99 2.34
N MET A 26 -3.57 7.84 1.86
CA MET A 26 -2.72 6.78 1.32
C MET A 26 -1.87 7.29 0.14
N PHE A 27 -2.48 7.94 -0.83
CA PHE A 27 -1.75 8.49 -1.98
C PHE A 27 -0.82 9.63 -1.58
N GLY A 28 -1.21 10.48 -0.65
CA GLY A 28 -0.34 11.53 -0.10
C GLY A 28 0.92 10.94 0.54
N MET A 29 0.77 9.89 1.34
CA MET A 29 1.90 9.15 1.92
C MET A 29 2.75 8.46 0.84
N TYR A 30 2.10 7.82 -0.12
CA TYR A 30 2.78 7.13 -1.22
C TYR A 30 3.64 8.09 -2.05
N ASP A 31 3.09 9.22 -2.44
CA ASP A 31 3.82 10.23 -3.20
C ASP A 31 5.02 10.78 -2.41
N MET A 32 4.85 11.04 -1.13
CA MET A 32 5.95 11.45 -0.24
C MET A 32 7.02 10.37 -0.13
N MET A 33 6.63 9.11 0.07
CA MET A 33 7.58 7.99 0.15
C MET A 33 8.37 7.82 -1.14
N ARG A 34 7.71 7.92 -2.31
CA ARG A 34 8.39 7.87 -3.61
C ARG A 34 9.46 8.95 -3.74
N GLN A 35 9.16 10.16 -3.29
CA GLN A 35 10.08 11.28 -3.33
C GLN A 35 11.28 11.08 -2.37
N ILE A 36 11.01 10.65 -1.16
CA ILE A 36 12.05 10.39 -0.15
C ILE A 36 12.97 9.24 -0.57
N ARG A 37 12.44 8.18 -1.19
CA ARG A 37 13.21 7.00 -1.62
C ARG A 37 14.35 7.34 -2.61
N GLU A 38 14.26 8.45 -3.31
CA GLU A 38 15.29 8.85 -4.26
C GLU A 38 16.62 9.19 -3.56
N GLU A 39 16.56 9.63 -2.31
CA GLU A 39 17.73 10.05 -1.55
C GLU A 39 17.99 9.22 -0.29
N THR A 40 16.96 8.66 0.31
CA THR A 40 17.02 7.97 1.61
C THR A 40 16.24 6.66 1.56
N GLU A 41 16.86 5.56 1.96
CA GLU A 41 16.17 4.27 2.07
C GLU A 41 15.02 4.35 3.10
N ILE A 42 13.89 3.77 2.75
CA ILE A 42 12.76 3.57 3.64
C ILE A 42 12.61 2.06 3.87
N HIS A 43 12.91 1.62 5.07
CA HIS A 43 12.70 0.24 5.52
C HIS A 43 11.30 0.14 6.11
N THR A 44 10.35 -0.41 5.38
CA THR A 44 9.00 -0.65 5.90
C THR A 44 8.96 -1.96 6.67
N ILE A 45 8.24 -1.99 7.80
CA ILE A 45 8.10 -3.16 8.67
C ILE A 45 6.61 -3.35 8.99
N GLY A 46 5.97 -4.32 8.34
CA GLY A 46 4.57 -4.68 8.60
C GLY A 46 4.43 -5.62 9.79
N LEU A 47 3.65 -5.22 10.80
CA LEU A 47 3.45 -6.00 12.03
C LEU A 47 1.97 -6.17 12.36
N GLY A 48 1.59 -7.37 12.75
CA GLY A 48 0.25 -7.72 13.20
C GLY A 48 -0.78 -7.70 12.07
N LYS A 49 -1.07 -6.54 11.51
CA LYS A 49 -1.99 -6.37 10.38
C LYS A 49 -1.55 -5.25 9.46
N VAL A 50 -1.66 -5.50 8.17
CA VAL A 50 -1.43 -4.51 7.10
C VAL A 50 -2.56 -4.69 6.10
N MET A 51 -3.55 -3.82 6.17
CA MET A 51 -4.81 -4.01 5.44
C MET A 51 -5.15 -2.78 4.59
N SER A 52 -5.81 -3.03 3.45
CA SER A 52 -6.34 -1.98 2.58
C SER A 52 -5.25 -0.96 2.17
N ALA A 53 -5.40 0.31 2.49
CA ALA A 53 -4.39 1.35 2.23
C ALA A 53 -2.99 0.99 2.77
N GLY A 54 -2.91 0.26 3.88
CA GLY A 54 -1.66 -0.18 4.49
C GLY A 54 -0.81 -1.06 3.58
N VAL A 55 -1.42 -1.81 2.68
CA VAL A 55 -0.73 -2.70 1.74
C VAL A 55 0.17 -1.89 0.80
N LEU A 56 -0.34 -0.83 0.22
CA LEU A 56 0.45 0.06 -0.63
C LEU A 56 1.58 0.73 0.18
N ILE A 57 1.31 1.15 1.39
CA ILE A 57 2.32 1.79 2.25
C ILE A 57 3.46 0.81 2.57
N LEU A 58 3.14 -0.44 2.94
CA LEU A 58 4.17 -1.47 3.15
C LEU A 58 4.99 -1.71 1.88
N ALA A 59 4.32 -1.87 0.74
CA ALA A 59 4.94 -2.12 -0.55
C ALA A 59 5.78 -0.94 -1.07
N SER A 60 5.54 0.26 -0.57
CA SER A 60 6.21 1.49 -1.00
C SER A 60 7.58 1.73 -0.38
N GLY A 61 8.02 0.87 0.53
CA GLY A 61 9.39 0.89 1.04
C GLY A 61 10.44 0.64 -0.05
N THR A 62 11.69 0.87 0.26
CA THR A 62 12.81 0.57 -0.63
C THR A 62 12.84 -0.93 -0.92
N LYS A 63 12.84 -1.32 -2.20
CA LYS A 63 12.86 -2.73 -2.62
C LYS A 63 14.07 -3.45 -2.03
N GLY A 64 13.83 -4.66 -1.51
CA GLY A 64 14.81 -5.43 -0.76
C GLY A 64 14.85 -5.10 0.74
N LYS A 65 14.15 -4.06 1.18
CA LYS A 65 14.15 -3.55 2.56
C LYS A 65 12.77 -3.54 3.22
N ARG A 66 11.77 -4.12 2.55
CA ARG A 66 10.40 -4.21 3.05
C ARG A 66 10.26 -5.50 3.86
N LYS A 67 10.01 -5.36 5.15
CA LYS A 67 9.92 -6.48 6.10
C LYS A 67 8.49 -6.72 6.52
N ILE A 68 8.17 -7.96 6.80
CA ILE A 68 6.86 -8.36 7.32
C ILE A 68 7.03 -9.38 8.45
N GLY A 69 6.33 -9.18 9.55
CA GLY A 69 6.30 -10.13 10.66
C GLY A 69 5.66 -11.46 10.23
N LYS A 70 6.21 -12.58 10.68
CA LYS A 70 5.76 -13.94 10.35
C LYS A 70 4.25 -14.15 10.53
N TYR A 71 3.64 -13.51 11.51
CA TYR A 71 2.21 -13.63 11.81
C TYR A 71 1.38 -12.41 11.37
N CYS A 72 1.98 -11.51 10.60
CA CYS A 72 1.28 -10.36 10.06
C CYS A 72 0.25 -10.80 9.02
N ARG A 73 -0.97 -10.28 9.14
CA ARG A 73 -2.03 -10.48 8.16
C ARG A 73 -2.08 -9.32 7.19
N VAL A 74 -2.06 -9.64 5.92
CA VAL A 74 -2.28 -8.69 4.83
C VAL A 74 -3.69 -8.87 4.30
N MET A 75 -4.39 -7.79 3.97
CA MET A 75 -5.72 -7.87 3.38
C MET A 75 -5.89 -6.83 2.27
N ILE A 76 -6.35 -7.30 1.12
CA ILE A 76 -6.66 -6.48 -0.04
C ILE A 76 -8.16 -6.55 -0.32
N HIS A 77 -8.77 -5.42 -0.59
CA HIS A 77 -10.16 -5.31 -1.02
C HIS A 77 -10.35 -4.11 -1.96
N SER A 78 -11.47 -4.08 -2.67
CA SER A 78 -11.84 -2.93 -3.50
C SER A 78 -12.12 -1.69 -2.65
N VAL A 79 -12.01 -0.53 -3.27
CA VAL A 79 -12.38 0.73 -2.63
C VAL A 79 -13.81 0.67 -2.12
N VAL A 80 -14.01 1.05 -0.87
CA VAL A 80 -15.31 1.15 -0.23
C VAL A 80 -15.69 2.62 -0.16
N ALA A 81 -16.85 2.95 -0.68
CA ALA A 81 -17.36 4.31 -0.66
C ALA A 81 -18.87 4.30 -0.54
N GLY A 82 -19.42 5.43 -0.13
CA GLY A 82 -20.86 5.68 -0.11
C GLY A 82 -21.13 7.12 -0.47
N SER A 83 -22.18 7.36 -1.23
CA SER A 83 -22.61 8.70 -1.60
C SER A 83 -24.13 8.75 -1.73
N HIS A 84 -24.69 9.94 -1.54
CA HIS A 84 -26.09 10.23 -1.80
C HIS A 84 -26.23 11.62 -2.40
N GLY A 85 -27.27 11.86 -3.19
CA GLY A 85 -27.50 13.16 -3.80
C GLY A 85 -28.29 13.05 -5.10
N SER A 86 -28.19 14.07 -5.95
CA SER A 86 -28.79 14.06 -7.28
C SER A 86 -28.13 13.01 -8.18
N LEU A 87 -28.84 12.56 -9.22
CA LEU A 87 -28.31 11.57 -10.16
C LEU A 87 -26.97 12.01 -10.77
N SER A 88 -26.86 13.27 -11.18
CA SER A 88 -25.62 13.80 -11.75
C SER A 88 -24.44 13.76 -10.77
N ASN A 89 -24.68 14.09 -9.50
CA ASN A 89 -23.64 14.00 -8.47
C ASN A 89 -23.25 12.55 -8.20
N LEU A 90 -24.20 11.62 -8.16
CA LEU A 90 -23.89 10.19 -7.96
C LEU A 90 -23.05 9.62 -9.08
N VAL A 91 -23.29 10.03 -10.35
CA VAL A 91 -22.47 9.62 -11.49
C VAL A 91 -21.04 10.16 -11.34
N ASN A 92 -20.88 11.45 -11.02
CA ASN A 92 -19.57 12.05 -10.82
C ASN A 92 -18.78 11.37 -9.68
N GLU A 93 -19.45 11.10 -8.56
CA GLU A 93 -18.83 10.38 -7.43
C GLU A 93 -18.40 8.97 -7.82
N MET A 94 -19.21 8.25 -8.60
CA MET A 94 -18.88 6.93 -9.09
C MET A 94 -17.62 6.95 -9.97
N GLU A 95 -17.49 7.90 -10.88
CA GLU A 95 -16.32 8.08 -11.73
C GLU A 95 -15.07 8.39 -10.89
N ALA A 96 -15.20 9.25 -9.89
CA ALA A 96 -14.10 9.57 -8.97
C ALA A 96 -13.63 8.34 -8.19
N ILE A 97 -14.57 7.52 -7.67
CA ILE A 97 -14.25 6.29 -6.93
C ILE A 97 -13.58 5.26 -7.85
N GLN A 98 -14.06 5.12 -9.09
CA GLN A 98 -13.43 4.24 -10.08
C GLN A 98 -11.99 4.67 -10.38
N LYS A 99 -11.74 5.97 -10.50
CA LYS A 99 -10.39 6.51 -10.71
C LYS A 99 -9.46 6.21 -9.54
N ILE A 100 -9.94 6.36 -8.31
CA ILE A 100 -9.19 5.99 -7.09
C ILE A 100 -8.79 4.50 -7.13
N GLN A 101 -9.71 3.62 -7.51
CA GLN A 101 -9.40 2.19 -7.61
C GLN A 101 -8.39 1.88 -8.71
N GLU A 102 -8.48 2.54 -9.85
CA GLU A 102 -7.52 2.39 -10.94
C GLU A 102 -6.12 2.85 -10.51
N ASP A 103 -6.02 4.00 -9.86
CA ASP A 103 -4.75 4.53 -9.34
C ASP A 103 -4.15 3.60 -8.28
N TYR A 104 -4.97 3.01 -7.41
CA TYR A 104 -4.52 2.02 -6.43
C TYR A 104 -3.96 0.77 -7.12
N ILE A 105 -4.62 0.27 -8.16
CA ILE A 105 -4.14 -0.86 -8.96
C ILE A 105 -2.79 -0.52 -9.61
N GLU A 106 -2.69 0.64 -10.24
CA GLU A 106 -1.44 1.08 -10.89
C GLU A 106 -0.29 1.21 -9.91
N ALA A 107 -0.53 1.77 -8.74
CA ALA A 107 0.47 1.88 -7.68
C ALA A 107 0.93 0.51 -7.17
N LEU A 108 0.02 -0.44 -6.95
CA LEU A 108 0.37 -1.80 -6.55
C LEU A 108 1.16 -2.55 -7.64
N VAL A 109 0.82 -2.36 -8.92
CA VAL A 109 1.61 -2.92 -10.04
C VAL A 109 3.02 -2.38 -10.02
N ALA A 110 3.19 -1.09 -9.77
CA ALA A 110 4.51 -0.44 -9.73
C ALA A 110 5.37 -0.93 -8.56
N GLU A 111 4.77 -1.26 -7.42
CA GLU A 111 5.49 -1.56 -6.17
C GLU A 111 5.59 -3.06 -5.84
N THR A 112 4.86 -3.92 -6.55
CA THR A 112 4.81 -5.37 -6.29
C THR A 112 5.14 -6.17 -7.54
N ASP A 113 5.12 -7.50 -7.43
CA ASP A 113 5.29 -8.42 -8.56
C ASP A 113 3.94 -8.86 -9.15
N MET A 114 2.83 -8.29 -8.67
CA MET A 114 1.51 -8.58 -9.19
C MET A 114 1.23 -7.87 -10.51
N THR A 115 0.59 -8.58 -11.43
CA THR A 115 0.08 -7.97 -12.65
C THR A 115 -1.25 -7.22 -12.40
N LYS A 116 -1.59 -6.31 -13.30
CA LYS A 116 -2.90 -5.61 -13.25
C LYS A 116 -4.06 -6.61 -13.20
N LYS A 117 -3.95 -7.74 -13.91
CA LYS A 117 -4.95 -8.82 -13.92
C LYS A 117 -5.07 -9.50 -12.57
N ASP A 118 -3.95 -9.79 -11.91
CA ASP A 118 -3.95 -10.42 -10.59
C ASP A 118 -4.67 -9.54 -9.57
N ILE A 119 -4.34 -8.25 -9.54
CA ILE A 119 -4.95 -7.30 -8.61
C ILE A 119 -6.44 -7.12 -8.90
N LYS A 120 -6.82 -6.94 -10.17
CA LYS A 120 -8.23 -6.86 -10.55
C LYS A 120 -9.02 -8.09 -10.12
N ASN A 121 -8.49 -9.29 -10.33
CA ASN A 121 -9.12 -10.53 -9.91
C ASN A 121 -9.34 -10.60 -8.39
N MET A 122 -8.40 -10.07 -7.59
CA MET A 122 -8.56 -9.97 -6.13
C MET A 122 -9.66 -8.99 -5.75
N LEU A 123 -9.68 -7.81 -6.37
CA LEU A 123 -10.65 -6.75 -6.06
C LEU A 123 -12.08 -7.12 -6.50
N GLU A 124 -12.24 -7.84 -7.60
CA GLU A 124 -13.54 -8.24 -8.15
C GLU A 124 -14.21 -9.39 -7.40
N ARG A 125 -13.51 -10.06 -6.50
CA ARG A 125 -14.06 -11.17 -5.68
C ARG A 125 -15.19 -10.77 -4.76
N LYS A 126 -15.44 -9.47 -4.57
CA LYS A 126 -16.47 -8.91 -3.65
C LYS A 126 -16.30 -9.33 -2.17
N VAL A 127 -15.14 -9.83 -1.82
CA VAL A 127 -14.76 -10.25 -0.47
C VAL A 127 -13.35 -9.76 -0.16
N ASN A 128 -13.04 -9.67 1.11
CA ASN A 128 -11.67 -9.38 1.54
C ASN A 128 -10.75 -10.55 1.19
N VAL A 129 -9.63 -10.27 0.54
CA VAL A 129 -8.60 -11.26 0.23
C VAL A 129 -7.51 -11.17 1.29
N TYR A 130 -7.41 -12.19 2.12
CA TYR A 130 -6.40 -12.28 3.17
C TYR A 130 -5.18 -13.05 2.66
N LEU A 131 -4.00 -12.53 2.98
CA LEU A 131 -2.71 -13.10 2.61
C LEU A 131 -1.87 -13.31 3.86
N SER A 132 -1.13 -14.43 3.89
CA SER A 132 -0.09 -14.68 4.88
C SER A 132 1.17 -13.84 4.61
N ALA A 133 2.13 -13.86 5.53
CA ALA A 133 3.42 -13.21 5.31
C ALA A 133 4.17 -13.82 4.12
N GLU A 134 4.11 -15.14 3.97
CA GLU A 134 4.70 -15.89 2.87
C GLU A 134 4.09 -15.47 1.53
N GLU A 135 2.76 -15.44 1.43
CA GLU A 135 2.05 -15.01 0.23
C GLU A 135 2.34 -13.53 -0.11
N ALA A 136 2.45 -12.68 0.90
CA ALA A 136 2.81 -11.27 0.70
C ALA A 136 4.22 -11.11 0.11
N VAL A 137 5.18 -11.95 0.52
CA VAL A 137 6.53 -11.96 -0.06
C VAL A 137 6.52 -12.55 -1.47
N GLU A 138 5.80 -13.64 -1.71
CA GLU A 138 5.65 -14.23 -3.05
C GLU A 138 5.08 -13.25 -4.07
N LEU A 139 4.14 -12.40 -3.64
CA LEU A 139 3.53 -11.37 -4.47
C LEU A 139 4.34 -10.06 -4.55
N GLY A 140 5.48 -9.98 -3.88
CA GLY A 140 6.34 -8.80 -3.88
C GLY A 140 5.79 -7.61 -3.10
N ILE A 141 4.83 -7.82 -2.18
CA ILE A 141 4.33 -6.78 -1.27
C ILE A 141 5.38 -6.47 -0.21
N ALA A 142 6.11 -7.48 0.22
CA ALA A 142 7.27 -7.37 1.11
C ALA A 142 8.43 -8.21 0.56
N ASP A 143 9.60 -8.09 1.16
CA ASP A 143 10.82 -8.77 0.71
C ASP A 143 11.33 -9.80 1.72
N ILE A 144 11.15 -9.55 3.01
CA ILE A 144 11.78 -10.31 4.11
C ILE A 144 10.75 -10.61 5.20
N ILE A 145 10.63 -11.89 5.58
CA ILE A 145 9.85 -12.29 6.76
C ILE A 145 10.77 -12.23 7.99
N ILE A 146 10.30 -11.57 9.04
CA ILE A 146 10.99 -11.46 10.33
C ILE A 146 10.20 -12.11 11.46
#